data_81f74ea53439abb1840808bdc38937ed
#
_entry.id   81f74ea53439abb1840808bdc38937ed
#
_cell.length_a   1.000
_cell.length_b   1.000
_cell.length_c   1.000
_cell.angle_alpha   90.00
_cell.angle_beta   90.00
_cell.angle_gamma   90.00
#
_symmetry.space_group_name_H-M   'P 1'
#
loop_
_entity.id
_entity.type
_entity.pdbx_description
1 polymer ?
#
loop_
_entity_poly.entity_id
_entity_poly.type
_entity_poly.pdbx_seq_one_letter_code
_entity_poly.pdbx_strand_id
1 'polypeptide(L)'
;MFNLDKVDTIYLACGVTDLRKSIDGLAIIVQQQLKLDPFETALFVFCNKQMNKIKILHFDEGFWLYYYRIEHGRLKWPMTTEEALKTNKEELIWLLKGYEIRTKSKFKPVTVKNSFWYYDICNLLRLLMYYIFNLWRFMLI
;
A
#
# COMPACT_ATOMS: atom_id res chain seq x y z
N MET A 1 0.32 9.17 -19.14
CA MET A 1 -0.31 8.16 -18.27
C MET A 1 0.61 7.90 -17.08
N PHE A 2 0.07 8.00 -15.90
CA PHE A 2 0.83 7.84 -14.66
C PHE A 2 1.41 6.42 -14.55
N ASN A 3 2.74 6.33 -14.55
CA ASN A 3 3.41 5.04 -14.40
C ASN A 3 3.99 4.93 -12.99
N LEU A 4 3.29 4.22 -12.12
CA LEU A 4 3.72 3.90 -10.75
C LEU A 4 5.06 3.16 -10.69
N ASP A 5 5.47 2.51 -11.79
CA ASP A 5 6.70 1.72 -11.82
C ASP A 5 7.97 2.59 -11.83
N LYS A 6 7.81 3.88 -12.15
CA LYS A 6 8.89 4.88 -12.10
C LYS A 6 9.04 5.58 -10.75
N VAL A 7 8.14 5.31 -9.80
CA VAL A 7 8.13 5.96 -8.49
C VAL A 7 8.74 5.02 -7.46
N ASP A 8 9.88 5.40 -6.93
CA ASP A 8 10.61 4.59 -5.95
C ASP A 8 10.18 4.85 -4.51
N THR A 9 9.60 6.01 -4.24
CA THR A 9 9.29 6.44 -2.87
C THR A 9 7.91 7.05 -2.78
N ILE A 10 7.19 6.66 -1.73
CA ILE A 10 5.87 7.19 -1.39
C ILE A 10 5.92 7.72 0.05
N TYR A 11 5.45 8.94 0.25
CA TYR A 11 5.32 9.55 1.56
C TYR A 11 3.84 9.78 1.88
N LEU A 12 3.39 9.30 3.03
CA LEU A 12 2.08 9.64 3.58
C LEU A 12 2.24 10.81 4.54
N ALA A 13 1.55 11.89 4.29
CA ALA A 13 1.43 12.97 5.28
C ALA A 13 0.57 12.47 6.44
N CYS A 14 1.20 12.21 7.59
CA CYS A 14 0.48 11.71 8.75
C CYS A 14 -0.49 12.77 9.31
N GLY A 15 -1.59 12.32 9.87
CA GLY A 15 -2.64 13.24 10.31
C GLY A 15 -3.55 13.70 9.18
N VAL A 16 -4.25 14.78 9.41
CA VAL A 16 -5.30 15.32 8.52
C VAL A 16 -4.80 16.51 7.76
N THR A 17 -5.09 16.54 6.46
CA THR A 17 -4.79 17.69 5.59
C THR A 17 -6.08 18.29 5.02
N ASP A 18 -6.14 19.61 4.92
CA ASP A 18 -7.20 20.30 4.20
C ASP A 18 -7.02 20.10 2.69
N LEU A 19 -7.82 19.22 2.10
CA LEU A 19 -7.74 18.89 0.68
C LEU A 19 -8.35 19.93 -0.25
N ARG A 20 -8.81 21.07 0.26
CA ARG A 20 -9.20 22.24 -0.60
C ARG A 20 -7.97 22.90 -1.20
N LYS A 21 -6.80 22.66 -0.64
CA LYS A 21 -5.54 23.18 -1.17
C LYS A 21 -5.25 22.65 -2.57
N SER A 22 -4.73 23.56 -3.42
CA SER A 22 -4.23 23.26 -4.75
C SER A 22 -2.81 22.67 -4.73
N ILE A 23 -2.22 22.48 -5.89
CA ILE A 23 -0.83 22.02 -6.06
C ILE A 23 0.13 22.88 -5.22
N ASP A 24 0.08 24.19 -5.33
CA ASP A 24 0.98 25.09 -4.61
C ASP A 24 0.84 24.97 -3.10
N GLY A 25 -0.40 24.92 -2.60
CA GLY A 25 -0.67 24.76 -1.18
C GLY A 25 -0.17 23.43 -0.63
N LEU A 26 -0.27 22.34 -1.39
CA LEU A 26 0.23 21.02 -1.01
C LEU A 26 1.77 20.95 -1.11
N ALA A 27 2.37 21.56 -2.14
CA ALA A 27 3.83 21.65 -2.26
C ALA A 27 4.45 22.40 -1.07
N ILE A 28 3.81 23.47 -0.60
CA ILE A 28 4.22 24.19 0.61
C ILE A 28 4.16 23.27 1.85
N ILE A 29 3.14 22.44 1.99
CA ILE A 29 3.06 21.47 3.08
C ILE A 29 4.22 20.47 3.01
N VAL A 30 4.54 19.94 1.83
CA VAL A 30 5.68 19.04 1.65
C VAL A 30 6.97 19.70 2.13
N GLN A 31 7.21 20.93 1.73
CA GLN A 31 8.44 21.65 2.06
C GLN A 31 8.49 22.08 3.53
N GLN A 32 7.43 22.66 4.05
CA GLN A 32 7.45 23.30 5.38
C GLN A 32 7.10 22.35 6.52
N GLN A 33 6.12 21.45 6.33
CA GLN A 33 5.65 20.54 7.36
C GLN A 33 6.37 19.20 7.30
N LEU A 34 6.45 18.60 6.11
CA LEU A 34 7.10 17.29 5.96
C LEU A 34 8.62 17.39 5.89
N LYS A 35 9.18 18.59 5.67
CA LYS A 35 10.61 18.84 5.49
C LYS A 35 11.23 18.03 4.34
N LEU A 36 10.46 17.85 3.27
CA LEU A 36 10.84 17.11 2.08
C LEU A 36 10.88 18.05 0.88
N ASP A 37 11.49 17.61 -0.21
CA ASP A 37 11.56 18.34 -1.46
C ASP A 37 10.34 17.97 -2.34
N PRO A 38 9.41 18.90 -2.65
CA PRO A 38 8.27 18.63 -3.50
C PRO A 38 8.62 18.30 -4.95
N PHE A 39 9.85 18.60 -5.39
CA PHE A 39 10.37 18.28 -6.72
C PHE A 39 11.03 16.90 -6.80
N GLU A 40 11.13 16.18 -5.70
CA GLU A 40 11.61 14.81 -5.67
C GLU A 40 10.71 13.87 -6.46
N THR A 41 11.28 12.85 -7.11
CA THR A 41 10.52 11.79 -7.80
C THR A 41 9.85 10.87 -6.79
N ALA A 42 8.88 11.40 -6.09
CA ALA A 42 8.13 10.72 -5.04
C ALA A 42 6.64 11.03 -5.16
N LEU A 43 5.81 10.23 -4.53
CA LEU A 43 4.39 10.52 -4.32
C LEU A 43 4.20 11.06 -2.91
N PHE A 44 3.52 12.20 -2.81
CA PHE A 44 3.08 12.75 -1.53
C PHE A 44 1.57 12.58 -1.41
N VAL A 45 1.14 11.77 -0.45
CA VAL A 45 -0.25 11.38 -0.27
C VAL A 45 -0.84 12.08 0.95
N PHE A 46 -1.95 12.75 0.77
CA PHE A 46 -2.66 13.52 1.79
C PHE A 46 -4.08 13.00 1.97
N CYS A 47 -4.57 13.00 3.20
CA CYS A 47 -5.90 12.53 3.55
C CYS A 47 -6.73 13.61 4.25
N ASN A 48 -8.04 13.64 3.99
CA ASN A 48 -8.96 14.56 4.64
C ASN A 48 -9.37 14.08 6.04
N LYS A 49 -10.06 14.96 6.79
CA LYS A 49 -10.54 14.69 8.15
C LYS A 49 -11.50 13.51 8.24
N GLN A 50 -12.35 13.30 7.24
CA GLN A 50 -13.31 12.20 7.20
C GLN A 50 -12.65 10.86 6.79
N MET A 51 -11.38 10.86 6.39
CA MET A 51 -10.63 9.69 5.95
C MET A 51 -11.29 8.94 4.78
N ASN A 52 -11.94 9.68 3.89
CA ASN A 52 -12.62 9.13 2.72
C ASN A 52 -12.14 9.74 1.39
N LYS A 53 -11.21 10.68 1.45
CA LYS A 53 -10.65 11.36 0.27
C LYS A 53 -9.15 11.47 0.42
N ILE A 54 -8.42 11.25 -0.66
CA ILE A 54 -6.99 11.51 -0.73
C ILE A 54 -6.67 12.38 -1.94
N LYS A 55 -5.60 13.13 -1.82
CA LYS A 55 -4.89 13.78 -2.92
C LYS A 55 -3.46 13.27 -2.96
N ILE A 56 -2.95 13.05 -4.16
CA ILE A 56 -1.58 12.63 -4.38
C ILE A 56 -0.91 13.69 -5.23
N LEU A 57 0.13 14.32 -4.69
CA LEU A 57 0.99 15.26 -5.41
C LEU A 57 2.20 14.49 -5.94
N HIS A 58 2.53 14.70 -7.20
CA HIS A 58 3.67 14.10 -7.86
C HIS A 58 4.32 15.09 -8.83
N PHE A 59 5.63 15.16 -8.82
CA PHE A 59 6.41 15.95 -9.76
C PHE A 59 7.07 15.05 -10.81
N ASP A 60 6.77 15.31 -12.08
CA ASP A 60 7.40 14.68 -13.25
C ASP A 60 7.34 15.68 -14.41
N GLU A 61 8.43 16.43 -14.64
CA GLU A 61 8.50 17.58 -15.54
C GLU A 61 7.50 18.73 -15.23
N GLY A 62 6.52 18.46 -14.43
CA GLY A 62 5.48 19.34 -13.92
C GLY A 62 4.76 18.67 -12.76
N PHE A 63 3.91 19.43 -12.08
CA PHE A 63 3.14 18.86 -10.97
C PHE A 63 1.86 18.19 -11.47
N TRP A 64 1.67 16.94 -11.02
CA TRP A 64 0.45 16.18 -11.16
C TRP A 64 -0.28 16.11 -9.83
N LEU A 65 -1.60 16.28 -9.86
CA LEU A 65 -2.46 16.16 -8.69
C LEU A 65 -3.56 15.15 -8.98
N TYR A 66 -3.51 14.02 -8.29
CA TYR A 66 -4.52 12.97 -8.37
C TYR A 66 -5.48 13.10 -7.21
N TYR A 67 -6.75 12.83 -7.47
CA TYR A 67 -7.80 12.85 -6.47
C TYR A 67 -8.54 11.52 -6.46
N TYR A 68 -8.72 10.98 -5.27
CA TYR A 68 -9.45 9.74 -5.06
C TYR A 68 -10.43 9.88 -3.90
N ARG A 69 -11.67 9.44 -4.10
CA ARG A 69 -12.73 9.45 -3.11
C ARG A 69 -13.28 8.05 -2.93
N ILE A 70 -13.37 7.60 -1.68
CA ILE A 70 -14.04 6.35 -1.32
C ILE A 70 -15.53 6.62 -1.15
N GLU A 71 -16.36 5.84 -1.81
CA GLU A 71 -17.81 5.98 -1.71
C GLU A 71 -18.36 5.30 -0.44
N HIS A 72 -17.74 4.22 0.01
CA HIS A 72 -18.14 3.48 1.21
C HIS A 72 -16.97 3.21 2.13
N GLY A 73 -17.16 3.46 3.43
CA GLY A 73 -16.17 3.22 4.47
C GLY A 73 -15.18 4.38 4.67
N ARG A 74 -14.09 4.08 5.36
CA ARG A 74 -13.02 5.04 5.69
C ARG A 74 -11.66 4.37 5.57
N LEU A 75 -10.65 5.14 5.17
CA LEU A 75 -9.26 4.73 5.22
C LEU A 75 -8.77 4.64 6.66
N LYS A 76 -7.93 3.68 6.93
CA LYS A 76 -7.20 3.59 8.21
C LYS A 76 -5.92 4.40 8.11
N TRP A 77 -6.08 5.71 8.07
CA TRP A 77 -4.99 6.65 7.86
C TRP A 77 -4.07 6.71 9.06
N PRO A 78 -2.72 6.74 8.87
CA PRO A 78 -1.79 6.84 9.97
C PRO A 78 -1.90 8.20 10.67
N MET A 79 -2.17 8.16 11.98
CA MET A 79 -2.27 9.33 12.86
C MET A 79 -1.10 9.34 13.86
N THR A 80 0.10 9.09 13.36
CA THR A 80 1.31 9.08 14.18
C THR A 80 1.82 10.50 14.44
N THR A 81 2.75 10.63 15.39
CA THR A 81 3.44 11.90 15.68
C THR A 81 4.49 12.25 14.61
N GLU A 82 4.82 11.32 13.74
CA GLU A 82 5.69 11.59 12.59
C GLU A 82 4.96 12.46 11.57
N GLU A 83 5.67 13.42 10.99
CA GLU A 83 5.09 14.33 10.00
C GLU A 83 4.86 13.61 8.67
N ALA A 84 5.78 12.72 8.27
CA ALA A 84 5.69 11.92 7.06
C ALA A 84 6.10 10.47 7.32
N LEU A 85 5.30 9.54 6.81
CA LEU A 85 5.62 8.12 6.83
C LEU A 85 6.04 7.67 5.44
N LYS A 86 7.30 7.21 5.33
CA LYS A 86 7.78 6.58 4.09
C LYS A 86 7.18 5.18 3.96
N THR A 87 6.58 4.93 2.82
CA THR A 87 5.90 3.67 2.51
C THR A 87 6.27 3.18 1.11
N ASN A 88 5.80 2.01 0.75
CA ASN A 88 5.98 1.42 -0.57
C ASN A 88 4.64 1.31 -1.30
N LYS A 89 4.69 0.85 -2.55
CA LYS A 89 3.55 0.71 -3.44
C LYS A 89 2.51 -0.29 -2.90
N GLU A 90 2.96 -1.41 -2.36
CA GLU A 90 2.11 -2.47 -1.82
C GLU A 90 1.34 -1.97 -0.60
N GLU A 91 2.00 -1.26 0.30
CA GLU A 91 1.37 -0.66 1.49
C GLU A 91 0.34 0.40 1.12
N LEU A 92 0.63 1.23 0.11
CA LEU A 92 -0.35 2.20 -0.40
C LEU A 92 -1.59 1.49 -0.97
N ILE A 93 -1.40 0.44 -1.77
CA ILE A 93 -2.50 -0.36 -2.31
C ILE A 93 -3.33 -0.99 -1.18
N TRP A 94 -2.69 -1.48 -0.13
CA TRP A 94 -3.36 -2.03 1.04
C TRP A 94 -4.19 -0.98 1.76
N LEU A 95 -3.63 0.21 1.95
CA LEU A 95 -4.34 1.33 2.55
C LEU A 95 -5.60 1.70 1.74
N LEU A 96 -5.48 1.76 0.42
CA LEU A 96 -6.60 2.04 -0.48
C LEU A 96 -7.69 0.94 -0.45
N LYS A 97 -7.33 -0.28 -0.10
CA LYS A 97 -8.26 -1.40 0.14
C LYS A 97 -8.88 -1.39 1.54
N GLY A 98 -8.53 -0.41 2.39
CA GLY A 98 -9.07 -0.26 3.74
C GLY A 98 -8.30 -1.01 4.83
N TYR A 99 -7.11 -1.55 4.53
CA TYR A 99 -6.24 -2.18 5.52
C TYR A 99 -5.37 -1.14 6.22
N GLU A 100 -4.96 -1.47 7.44
CA GLU A 100 -4.05 -0.63 8.20
C GLU A 100 -2.60 -0.86 7.77
N ILE A 101 -1.87 0.22 7.50
CA ILE A 101 -0.42 0.14 7.36
C ILE A 101 0.16 -0.03 8.77
N ARG A 102 0.90 -1.10 8.97
CA ARG A 102 1.66 -1.30 10.19
C ARG A 102 2.77 -0.25 10.23
N THR A 103 2.50 0.86 10.91
CA THR A 103 3.59 1.69 11.42
C THR A 103 4.55 0.76 12.13
N LYS A 104 5.85 0.87 11.88
CA LYS A 104 6.89 0.01 12.47
C LYS A 104 6.76 0.00 13.99
N SER A 105 5.76 -0.70 14.52
CA SER A 105 5.71 -1.02 15.92
C SER A 105 6.87 -1.95 16.19
N LYS A 106 7.54 -1.77 17.32
CA LYS A 106 8.70 -2.53 17.80
C LYS A 106 8.45 -4.05 17.96
N PHE A 107 7.41 -4.59 17.36
CA PHE A 107 7.19 -6.01 17.29
C PHE A 107 8.07 -6.57 16.18
N LYS A 108 9.10 -7.30 16.57
CA LYS A 108 9.83 -8.19 15.66
C LYS A 108 8.79 -9.01 14.92
N PRO A 109 8.87 -9.10 13.56
CA PRO A 109 7.99 -10.01 12.85
C PRO A 109 8.15 -11.37 13.49
N VAL A 110 7.07 -11.93 14.00
CA VAL A 110 7.03 -13.34 14.34
C VAL A 110 7.22 -14.05 13.01
N THR A 111 8.44 -14.47 12.76
CA THR A 111 8.68 -15.45 11.70
C THR A 111 7.91 -16.68 12.12
N VAL A 112 6.70 -16.83 11.60
CA VAL A 112 5.93 -18.05 11.71
C VAL A 112 6.73 -19.09 10.93
N LYS A 113 7.65 -19.76 11.63
CA LYS A 113 8.31 -20.98 11.16
C LYS A 113 7.30 -22.13 11.16
N ASN A 114 6.18 -21.96 10.49
CA ASN A 114 5.21 -23.03 10.31
C ASN A 114 4.65 -23.00 8.90
N SER A 115 5.56 -23.12 7.94
CA SER A 115 5.22 -23.62 6.62
C SER A 115 5.06 -25.15 6.57
N PHE A 116 5.07 -25.83 7.76
CA PHE A 116 4.93 -27.28 7.83
C PHE A 116 3.58 -27.76 7.29
N TRP A 117 2.50 -27.07 7.58
CA TRP A 117 1.16 -27.43 7.12
C TRP A 117 0.92 -27.22 5.63
N TYR A 118 1.54 -26.23 5.03
CA TYR A 118 1.33 -25.92 3.61
C TYR A 118 2.06 -26.92 2.70
N TYR A 119 3.25 -27.36 3.08
CA TYR A 119 4.02 -28.38 2.36
C TYR A 119 3.40 -29.76 2.47
N ASP A 120 2.84 -30.11 3.63
CA ASP A 120 2.18 -31.40 3.83
C ASP A 120 0.89 -31.52 3.03
N ILE A 121 0.07 -30.47 2.95
CA ILE A 121 -1.17 -30.47 2.15
C ILE A 121 -0.84 -30.55 0.65
N CYS A 122 0.15 -29.81 0.17
CA CYS A 122 0.57 -29.88 -1.22
C CYS A 122 1.15 -31.26 -1.60
N ASN A 123 1.92 -31.87 -0.72
CA ASN A 123 2.45 -33.22 -0.95
C ASN A 123 1.34 -34.28 -0.86
N LEU A 124 0.40 -34.14 0.05
CA LEU A 124 -0.75 -35.05 0.16
C LEU A 124 -1.65 -34.97 -1.08
N LEU A 125 -1.93 -33.78 -1.60
CA LEU A 125 -2.68 -33.59 -2.84
C LEU A 125 -1.94 -34.14 -4.06
N ARG A 126 -0.61 -33.99 -4.09
CA ARG A 126 0.22 -34.54 -5.17
C ARG A 126 0.24 -36.08 -5.16
N LEU A 127 0.29 -36.69 -3.97
CA LEU A 127 0.18 -38.13 -3.80
C LEU A 127 -1.22 -38.65 -4.15
N LEU A 128 -2.29 -37.94 -3.76
CA LEU A 128 -3.67 -38.29 -4.12
C LEU A 128 -3.88 -38.23 -5.65
N MET A 129 -3.39 -37.19 -6.31
CA MET A 129 -3.46 -37.07 -7.76
C MET A 129 -2.67 -38.20 -8.47
N TYR A 130 -1.51 -38.58 -7.93
CA TYR A 130 -0.71 -39.69 -8.46
C TYR A 130 -1.44 -41.04 -8.31
N TYR A 131 -2.10 -41.27 -7.17
CA TYR A 131 -2.92 -42.49 -6.95
C TYR A 131 -4.16 -42.53 -7.83
N ILE A 132 -4.86 -41.44 -7.98
CA ILE A 132 -6.06 -41.35 -8.85
C ILE A 132 -5.66 -41.57 -10.31
N PHE A 133 -4.54 -41.02 -10.75
CA PHE A 133 -4.04 -41.20 -12.14
C PHE A 133 -3.62 -42.62 -12.42
N ASN A 134 -3.01 -43.33 -11.46
CA ASN A 134 -2.65 -44.74 -11.61
C ASN A 134 -3.88 -45.66 -11.52
N LEU A 135 -4.89 -45.37 -10.72
CA LEU A 135 -6.16 -46.10 -10.70
C LEU A 135 -6.91 -45.97 -12.03
N TRP A 136 -6.89 -44.79 -12.63
CA TRP A 136 -7.50 -44.55 -13.91
C TRP A 136 -6.80 -45.29 -15.06
N ARG A 137 -5.48 -45.42 -14.97
CA ARG A 137 -4.68 -46.18 -15.91
C ARG A 137 -4.93 -47.70 -15.81
N PHE A 138 -5.31 -48.18 -14.63
CA PHE A 138 -5.68 -49.59 -14.42
C PHE A 138 -7.11 -49.94 -14.86
N MET A 139 -8.01 -48.94 -14.90
CA MET A 139 -9.39 -49.15 -15.40
C MET A 139 -9.54 -49.01 -16.90
N LEU A 140 -8.53 -48.59 -17.64
CA LEU A 140 -8.52 -48.43 -19.08
C LEU A 140 -7.81 -49.58 -19.82
N ILE A 141 -7.50 -50.67 -19.14
CA ILE A 141 -7.01 -51.92 -19.76
C ILE A 141 -8.14 -52.93 -19.81
#